data_df39f05e60d325f4813030477911d53c
#
_entry.id   df39f05e60d325f4813030477911d53c
#
_cell.length_a   1.000
_cell.length_b   1.000
_cell.length_c   1.000
_cell.angle_alpha   90.00
_cell.angle_beta   90.00
_cell.angle_gamma   90.00
#
_symmetry.space_group_name_H-M   'P 1'
#
loop_
_entity.id
_entity.type
_entity.pdbx_description
1 polymer ?
#
loop_
_entity_poly.entity_id
_entity_poly.type
_entity_poly.pdbx_seq_one_letter_code
_entity_poly.pdbx_strand_id
1 'polypeptide(L)'
;LQQRQRLKFELIFEIGEMQKRSLSLQLLLLFFVLALSGNSMIGGVAARAQMPSANGQRDSAASTASSESDRIAALEKRLEVQSAAIAAAQQSGDNSWMLVSAALVLMMSGPGLALFYGGLVRKKNVLGTMMQTFAMMAVVTVLWALVTYSLAFGSGNAFIGGLHNMFLHGVGLAPSPYAPTIPLQTFMVYQLMFAIITPALITGAFAERMKFSAMLMFMVLWAIVVYSPMAHMVWGVGGLLNAVTGKFPCLDFAGGTVVHVTSGVSALVTALYLGKRIGYPKVPMPPHSVVLSFIGACLLWVGWFGFNAGSALGSGTLATSAFVATQFGAAAAAIGWSVVEWMRNGKPSALGAISGAVAGLVAITPASGFV
;
A
#
# COMPACT_ATOMS: atom_id res chain seq x y z
N LEU A 1 -37.05 37.29 21.22
CA LEU A 1 -35.77 37.35 21.95
C LEU A 1 -35.34 35.94 22.44
N GLN A 2 -36.24 35.18 23.06
CA GLN A 2 -35.93 33.83 23.59
C GLN A 2 -35.50 32.83 22.52
N GLN A 3 -36.08 32.85 21.33
CA GLN A 3 -35.74 31.93 20.24
C GLN A 3 -34.33 32.20 19.65
N ARG A 4 -33.90 33.47 19.61
CA ARG A 4 -32.55 33.85 19.21
C ARG A 4 -31.48 33.48 20.25
N GLN A 5 -31.82 33.50 21.54
CA GLN A 5 -30.89 33.04 22.58
C GLN A 5 -30.74 31.53 22.60
N ARG A 6 -31.80 30.76 22.33
CA ARG A 6 -31.76 29.31 22.25
C ARG A 6 -30.89 28.83 21.06
N LEU A 7 -31.04 29.45 19.89
CA LEU A 7 -30.21 29.15 18.72
C LEU A 7 -28.73 29.49 18.93
N LYS A 8 -28.40 30.55 19.65
CA LYS A 8 -27.01 30.85 20.02
C LYS A 8 -26.42 29.83 20.99
N PHE A 9 -27.21 29.33 21.94
CA PHE A 9 -26.75 28.32 22.90
C PHE A 9 -26.52 26.96 22.22
N GLU A 10 -27.41 26.54 21.32
CA GLU A 10 -27.26 25.32 20.54
C GLU A 10 -26.03 25.40 19.61
N LEU A 11 -25.80 26.53 18.96
CA LEU A 11 -24.64 26.74 18.10
C LEU A 11 -23.31 26.72 18.87
N ILE A 12 -23.28 27.31 20.07
CA ILE A 12 -22.09 27.30 20.96
C ILE A 12 -21.81 25.89 21.47
N PHE A 13 -22.87 25.13 21.79
CA PHE A 13 -22.75 23.74 22.23
C PHE A 13 -22.23 22.81 21.11
N GLU A 14 -22.75 22.96 19.89
CA GLU A 14 -22.27 22.22 18.72
C GLU A 14 -20.82 22.55 18.38
N ILE A 15 -20.43 23.83 18.45
CA ILE A 15 -19.03 24.24 18.22
C ILE A 15 -18.11 23.65 19.30
N GLY A 16 -18.55 23.64 20.56
CA GLY A 16 -17.80 23.02 21.67
C GLY A 16 -17.61 21.50 21.52
N GLU A 17 -18.62 20.79 21.03
CA GLU A 17 -18.54 19.35 20.74
C GLU A 17 -17.68 19.06 19.52
N MET A 18 -17.73 19.88 18.47
CA MET A 18 -16.84 19.76 17.32
C MET A 18 -15.38 20.02 17.70
N GLN A 19 -15.12 20.99 18.59
CA GLN A 19 -13.77 21.31 19.06
C GLN A 19 -13.19 20.19 19.93
N LYS A 20 -13.99 19.55 20.78
CA LYS A 20 -13.59 18.36 21.55
C LYS A 20 -13.29 17.15 20.66
N ARG A 21 -14.11 16.93 19.62
CA ARG A 21 -13.88 15.85 18.62
C ARG A 21 -12.64 16.11 17.77
N SER A 22 -12.37 17.38 17.43
CA SER A 22 -11.14 17.76 16.73
C SER A 22 -9.90 17.53 17.59
N LEU A 23 -9.97 17.87 18.89
CA LEU A 23 -8.84 17.68 19.82
C LEU A 23 -8.53 16.19 20.07
N SER A 24 -9.56 15.33 20.17
CA SER A 24 -9.37 13.89 20.29
C SER A 24 -8.79 13.26 19.04
N LEU A 25 -9.17 13.75 17.85
CA LEU A 25 -8.59 13.29 16.57
C LEU A 25 -7.13 13.74 16.41
N GLN A 26 -6.81 14.97 16.84
CA GLN A 26 -5.44 15.49 16.84
C GLN A 26 -4.55 14.75 17.85
N LEU A 27 -5.08 14.40 19.02
CA LEU A 27 -4.37 13.56 20.01
C LEU A 27 -4.14 12.13 19.50
N LEU A 28 -5.09 11.55 18.78
CA LEU A 28 -4.95 10.24 18.16
C LEU A 28 -3.88 10.24 17.05
N LEU A 29 -3.85 11.30 16.24
CA LEU A 29 -2.82 11.50 15.21
C LEU A 29 -1.43 11.75 15.85
N LEU A 30 -1.36 12.53 16.93
CA LEU A 30 -0.14 12.78 17.67
C LEU A 30 0.39 11.50 18.35
N PHE A 31 -0.51 10.67 18.90
CA PHE A 31 -0.15 9.37 19.48
C PHE A 31 0.37 8.40 18.42
N PHE A 32 -0.20 8.43 17.22
CA PHE A 32 0.24 7.62 16.08
C PHE A 32 1.62 8.06 15.57
N VAL A 33 1.88 9.38 15.53
CA VAL A 33 3.19 9.93 15.15
C VAL A 33 4.24 9.66 16.23
N LEU A 34 3.89 9.75 17.51
CA LEU A 34 4.79 9.44 18.65
C LEU A 34 5.09 7.96 18.77
N ALA A 35 4.13 7.08 18.43
CA ALA A 35 4.36 5.63 18.38
C ALA A 35 5.34 5.22 17.27
N LEU A 36 5.42 6.00 16.18
CA LEU A 36 6.36 5.79 15.08
C LEU A 36 7.77 6.35 15.38
N SER A 37 7.92 7.28 16.32
CA SER A 37 9.20 7.92 16.67
C SER A 37 9.92 7.33 17.87
N GLY A 38 9.35 6.37 18.56
CA GLY A 38 9.92 5.77 19.76
C GLY A 38 10.56 4.41 19.53
N ASN A 39 11.77 4.34 19.03
CA ASN A 39 12.84 3.47 19.55
C ASN A 39 14.07 3.47 18.63
N SER A 40 14.95 4.45 18.83
CA SER A 40 16.35 4.35 18.41
C SER A 40 17.22 4.46 19.66
N MET A 41 17.29 3.39 20.44
CA MET A 41 18.35 3.18 21.40
C MET A 41 19.38 2.25 20.78
N ILE A 42 20.30 2.85 20.04
CA ILE A 42 21.54 2.19 19.62
C ILE A 42 22.47 2.24 20.84
N GLY A 43 22.55 1.14 21.54
CA GLY A 43 23.58 0.89 22.53
C GLY A 43 24.92 0.71 21.84
N GLY A 44 25.72 1.77 21.83
CA GLY A 44 27.12 1.72 21.37
C GLY A 44 27.95 0.87 22.32
N VAL A 45 28.34 -0.31 21.90
CA VAL A 45 29.43 -1.07 22.54
C VAL A 45 30.74 -0.55 22.00
N ALA A 46 31.39 0.34 22.78
CA ALA A 46 32.75 0.75 22.52
C ALA A 46 33.72 -0.40 22.82
N ALA A 47 34.13 -1.10 21.79
CA ALA A 47 35.25 -2.04 21.88
C ALA A 47 36.55 -1.26 21.96
N ARG A 48 37.14 -1.22 23.14
CA ARG A 48 38.47 -0.64 23.41
C ARG A 48 39.54 -1.58 22.84
N ALA A 49 40.11 -1.26 21.73
CA ALA A 49 41.25 -1.97 21.16
C ALA A 49 42.48 -1.72 22.03
N GLN A 50 42.98 -2.74 22.73
CA GLN A 50 44.28 -2.74 23.36
C GLN A 50 45.33 -3.20 22.35
N MET A 51 46.30 -2.32 22.04
CA MET A 51 47.45 -2.69 21.23
C MET A 51 48.44 -3.51 22.09
N PRO A 52 48.95 -4.65 21.59
CA PRO A 52 50.11 -5.28 22.18
C PRO A 52 51.37 -4.64 21.66
N SER A 53 52.33 -4.39 22.59
CA SER A 53 53.66 -3.88 22.35
C SER A 53 54.50 -4.86 21.50
N ALA A 54 55.26 -4.24 20.58
CA ALA A 54 56.26 -4.94 19.81
C ALA A 54 57.46 -5.34 20.70
N ASN A 55 57.76 -6.65 20.70
CA ASN A 55 59.15 -7.06 20.91
C ASN A 55 59.46 -8.31 20.10
N GLY A 56 60.62 -8.23 19.42
CA GLY A 56 61.03 -9.07 18.31
C GLY A 56 61.43 -10.48 18.62
N GLN A 57 61.46 -11.25 17.57
CA GLN A 57 62.64 -12.01 17.17
C GLN A 57 62.40 -12.72 15.83
N ARG A 58 63.41 -12.67 14.97
CA ARG A 58 63.43 -13.33 13.66
C ARG A 58 63.63 -14.80 13.84
N ASP A 59 62.69 -15.61 13.33
CA ASP A 59 62.95 -17.00 13.04
C ASP A 59 62.17 -17.43 11.78
N SER A 60 62.93 -17.78 10.80
CA SER A 60 62.81 -18.61 9.60
C SER A 60 61.53 -18.52 8.74
N ALA A 61 61.82 -18.48 7.43
CA ALA A 61 60.85 -18.35 6.31
C ALA A 61 59.72 -19.43 6.26
N ALA A 62 59.85 -20.54 6.96
CA ALA A 62 58.80 -21.55 7.09
C ALA A 62 57.72 -21.19 8.09
N SER A 63 58.05 -20.40 9.13
CA SER A 63 57.11 -19.83 10.11
C SER A 63 56.27 -18.69 9.49
N THR A 64 56.81 -17.97 8.52
CA THR A 64 56.05 -16.87 7.88
C THR A 64 54.95 -17.38 6.94
N ALA A 65 55.19 -18.50 6.19
CA ALA A 65 54.17 -19.04 5.28
C ALA A 65 52.96 -19.69 6.00
N SER A 66 53.17 -20.37 7.13
CA SER A 66 52.07 -20.86 7.98
C SER A 66 51.33 -19.70 8.65
N SER A 67 52.03 -18.69 9.12
CA SER A 67 51.47 -17.46 9.71
C SER A 67 50.65 -16.65 8.68
N GLU A 68 51.04 -16.65 7.40
CA GLU A 68 50.32 -15.93 6.34
C GLU A 68 49.04 -16.70 5.92
N SER A 69 49.11 -18.02 5.83
CA SER A 69 47.94 -18.89 5.62
C SER A 69 46.92 -18.77 6.77
N ASP A 70 47.38 -18.76 8.02
CA ASP A 70 46.50 -18.56 9.20
C ASP A 70 45.86 -17.17 9.21
N ARG A 71 46.60 -16.15 8.78
CA ARG A 71 46.05 -14.76 8.65
C ARG A 71 45.01 -14.67 7.55
N ILE A 72 45.23 -15.32 6.38
CA ILE A 72 44.26 -15.37 5.29
C ILE A 72 42.98 -16.06 5.78
N ALA A 73 43.08 -17.26 6.40
CA ALA A 73 41.93 -17.97 6.94
C ALA A 73 41.15 -17.15 7.99
N ALA A 74 41.86 -16.39 8.86
CA ALA A 74 41.25 -15.51 9.81
C ALA A 74 40.52 -14.29 9.18
N LEU A 75 41.07 -13.75 8.08
CA LEU A 75 40.47 -12.67 7.31
C LEU A 75 39.23 -13.18 6.54
N GLU A 76 39.30 -14.34 5.92
CA GLU A 76 38.15 -14.97 5.25
C GLU A 76 37.02 -15.22 6.20
N LYS A 77 37.30 -15.77 7.39
CA LYS A 77 36.30 -15.96 8.44
C LYS A 77 35.68 -14.63 8.92
N ARG A 78 36.49 -13.58 9.07
CA ARG A 78 35.99 -12.23 9.42
C ARG A 78 35.09 -11.67 8.33
N LEU A 79 35.51 -11.83 7.07
CA LEU A 79 34.72 -11.38 5.91
C LEU A 79 33.36 -12.10 5.85
N GLU A 80 33.34 -13.41 6.10
CA GLU A 80 32.11 -14.20 6.16
C GLU A 80 31.18 -13.70 7.28
N VAL A 81 31.69 -13.49 8.49
CA VAL A 81 30.92 -12.96 9.63
C VAL A 81 30.40 -11.55 9.34
N GLN A 82 31.23 -10.70 8.75
CA GLN A 82 30.81 -9.33 8.39
C GLN A 82 29.75 -9.33 7.27
N SER A 83 29.92 -10.16 6.25
CA SER A 83 28.95 -10.25 5.15
C SER A 83 27.60 -10.77 5.66
N ALA A 84 27.58 -11.76 6.56
CA ALA A 84 26.38 -12.24 7.20
C ALA A 84 25.70 -11.16 8.07
N ALA A 85 26.48 -10.38 8.83
CA ALA A 85 25.96 -9.27 9.64
C ALA A 85 25.37 -8.15 8.77
N ILE A 86 26.00 -7.80 7.67
CA ILE A 86 25.50 -6.82 6.70
C ILE A 86 24.19 -7.30 6.08
N ALA A 87 24.14 -8.56 5.63
CA ALA A 87 22.92 -9.16 5.07
C ALA A 87 21.75 -9.17 6.10
N ALA A 88 22.04 -9.53 7.35
CA ALA A 88 21.04 -9.51 8.42
C ALA A 88 20.53 -8.09 8.73
N ALA A 89 21.40 -7.09 8.72
CA ALA A 89 21.01 -5.69 8.92
C ALA A 89 20.14 -5.17 7.78
N GLN A 90 20.50 -5.48 6.53
CA GLN A 90 19.69 -5.14 5.35
C GLN A 90 18.32 -5.83 5.42
N GLN A 91 18.28 -7.13 5.70
CA GLN A 91 17.03 -7.87 5.84
C GLN A 91 16.12 -7.26 6.92
N SER A 92 16.68 -6.87 8.05
CA SER A 92 15.93 -6.22 9.14
C SER A 92 15.34 -4.88 8.70
N GLY A 93 16.13 -4.03 8.01
CA GLY A 93 15.68 -2.74 7.48
C GLY A 93 14.58 -2.90 6.43
N ASP A 94 14.80 -3.76 5.44
CA ASP A 94 13.85 -4.01 4.37
C ASP A 94 12.55 -4.61 4.89
N ASN A 95 12.64 -5.61 5.79
CA ASN A 95 11.45 -6.22 6.39
C ASN A 95 10.65 -5.23 7.24
N SER A 96 11.31 -4.36 8.00
CA SER A 96 10.64 -3.32 8.79
C SER A 96 9.86 -2.35 7.88
N TRP A 97 10.47 -1.89 6.79
CA TRP A 97 9.81 -1.05 5.80
C TRP A 97 8.61 -1.74 5.17
N MET A 98 8.74 -3.03 4.82
CA MET A 98 7.66 -3.78 4.18
C MET A 98 6.48 -4.05 5.08
N LEU A 99 6.70 -4.32 6.38
CA LEU A 99 5.62 -4.47 7.36
C LEU A 99 4.86 -3.16 7.57
N VAL A 100 5.59 -2.02 7.67
CA VAL A 100 4.97 -0.69 7.75
C VAL A 100 4.22 -0.39 6.45
N SER A 101 4.80 -0.67 5.28
CA SER A 101 4.15 -0.48 3.98
C SER A 101 2.86 -1.28 3.86
N ALA A 102 2.84 -2.54 4.28
CA ALA A 102 1.62 -3.36 4.30
C ALA A 102 0.53 -2.72 5.19
N ALA A 103 0.89 -2.25 6.38
CA ALA A 103 -0.05 -1.56 7.28
C ALA A 103 -0.58 -0.25 6.67
N LEU A 104 0.26 0.53 5.99
CA LEU A 104 -0.13 1.75 5.28
C LEU A 104 -1.12 1.45 4.15
N VAL A 105 -0.91 0.39 3.37
CA VAL A 105 -1.86 0.00 2.30
C VAL A 105 -3.17 -0.53 2.89
N LEU A 106 -3.13 -1.26 4.02
CA LEU A 106 -4.36 -1.66 4.71
C LEU A 106 -5.15 -0.44 5.21
N MET A 107 -4.46 0.59 5.70
CA MET A 107 -5.08 1.87 6.06
C MET A 107 -5.76 2.54 4.87
N MET A 108 -5.23 2.42 3.65
CA MET A 108 -5.92 2.91 2.45
C MET A 108 -7.24 2.18 2.24
N SER A 109 -7.26 0.86 2.36
CA SER A 109 -8.46 0.03 2.14
C SER A 109 -9.48 0.22 3.25
N GLY A 110 -9.05 0.17 4.52
CA GLY A 110 -9.92 0.31 5.69
C GLY A 110 -10.51 1.71 5.81
N PRO A 111 -9.89 2.59 6.57
CA PRO A 111 -10.45 3.93 6.78
C PRO A 111 -10.39 4.80 5.52
N GLY A 112 -9.36 4.70 4.68
CA GLY A 112 -9.17 5.56 3.51
C GLY A 112 -10.34 5.49 2.53
N LEU A 113 -10.54 4.36 1.87
CA LEU A 113 -11.62 4.16 0.89
C LEU A 113 -13.00 4.20 1.54
N ALA A 114 -13.15 3.64 2.76
CA ALA A 114 -14.42 3.65 3.45
C ALA A 114 -14.92 5.08 3.69
N LEU A 115 -14.05 5.98 4.15
CA LEU A 115 -14.39 7.39 4.35
C LEU A 115 -14.53 8.15 3.03
N PHE A 116 -13.65 7.90 2.06
CA PHE A 116 -13.69 8.55 0.76
C PHE A 116 -15.01 8.27 0.05
N TYR A 117 -15.36 7.00 -0.17
CA TYR A 117 -16.63 6.63 -0.80
C TYR A 117 -17.84 6.89 0.12
N GLY A 118 -17.69 6.64 1.42
CA GLY A 118 -18.73 6.89 2.40
C GLY A 118 -19.20 8.33 2.40
N GLY A 119 -18.29 9.29 2.23
CA GLY A 119 -18.65 10.71 2.12
C GLY A 119 -19.35 11.08 0.81
N LEU A 120 -19.10 10.37 -0.29
CA LEU A 120 -19.64 10.64 -1.63
C LEU A 120 -21.07 10.13 -1.84
N VAL A 121 -21.48 9.10 -1.11
CA VAL A 121 -22.84 8.52 -1.23
C VAL A 121 -23.86 9.32 -0.43
N ARG A 122 -25.15 9.04 -0.61
CA ARG A 122 -26.23 9.63 0.19
C ARG A 122 -26.16 9.15 1.64
N LYS A 123 -26.53 9.99 2.61
CA LYS A 123 -26.45 9.74 4.06
C LYS A 123 -26.97 8.36 4.47
N LYS A 124 -28.09 7.90 3.91
CA LYS A 124 -28.70 6.61 4.23
C LYS A 124 -27.87 5.39 3.80
N ASN A 125 -26.91 5.57 2.91
CA ASN A 125 -26.10 4.49 2.33
C ASN A 125 -24.65 4.47 2.83
N VAL A 126 -24.27 5.39 3.73
CA VAL A 126 -22.90 5.54 4.25
C VAL A 126 -22.40 4.24 4.88
N LEU A 127 -23.12 3.76 5.89
CA LEU A 127 -22.71 2.55 6.61
C LEU A 127 -22.65 1.34 5.68
N GLY A 128 -23.61 1.18 4.76
CA GLY A 128 -23.61 0.11 3.78
C GLY A 128 -22.38 0.15 2.87
N THR A 129 -21.96 1.35 2.42
CA THR A 129 -20.77 1.53 1.59
C THR A 129 -19.50 1.24 2.38
N MET A 130 -19.38 1.71 3.62
CA MET A 130 -18.25 1.40 4.50
C MET A 130 -18.15 -0.10 4.79
N MET A 131 -19.29 -0.76 5.03
CA MET A 131 -19.35 -2.22 5.25
C MET A 131 -18.94 -3.03 4.01
N GLN A 132 -19.16 -2.52 2.80
CA GLN A 132 -18.66 -3.16 1.59
C GLN A 132 -17.12 -3.24 1.60
N THR A 133 -16.44 -2.14 1.89
CA THR A 133 -14.98 -2.11 1.98
C THR A 133 -14.46 -3.01 3.11
N PHE A 134 -15.11 -2.96 4.29
CA PHE A 134 -14.73 -3.82 5.42
C PHE A 134 -14.90 -5.31 5.10
N ALA A 135 -16.00 -5.68 4.48
CA ALA A 135 -16.25 -7.06 4.07
C ALA A 135 -15.21 -7.57 3.05
N MET A 136 -14.77 -6.71 2.13
CA MET A 136 -13.68 -7.06 1.19
C MET A 136 -12.37 -7.32 1.92
N MET A 137 -12.02 -6.52 2.92
CA MET A 137 -10.82 -6.78 3.74
C MET A 137 -10.85 -8.18 4.35
N ALA A 138 -11.97 -8.57 4.95
CA ALA A 138 -12.11 -9.88 5.60
C ALA A 138 -12.17 -11.04 4.59
N VAL A 139 -13.06 -10.94 3.61
CA VAL A 139 -13.33 -12.03 2.65
C VAL A 139 -12.13 -12.28 1.74
N VAL A 140 -11.51 -11.21 1.20
CA VAL A 140 -10.34 -11.35 0.33
C VAL A 140 -9.14 -11.89 1.10
N THR A 141 -8.97 -11.52 2.38
CA THR A 141 -7.89 -12.09 3.21
C THR A 141 -8.02 -13.62 3.33
N VAL A 142 -9.22 -14.11 3.63
CA VAL A 142 -9.45 -15.56 3.71
C VAL A 142 -9.26 -16.21 2.34
N LEU A 143 -9.83 -15.63 1.29
CA LEU A 143 -9.72 -16.15 -0.07
C LEU A 143 -8.26 -16.17 -0.57
N TRP A 144 -7.45 -15.18 -0.16
CA TRP A 144 -6.03 -15.11 -0.46
C TRP A 144 -5.27 -16.28 0.12
N ALA A 145 -5.51 -16.58 1.39
CA ALA A 145 -4.91 -17.74 2.04
C ALA A 145 -5.36 -19.06 1.44
N LEU A 146 -6.65 -19.16 1.07
CA LEU A 146 -7.21 -20.39 0.51
C LEU A 146 -6.64 -20.71 -0.89
N VAL A 147 -6.67 -19.74 -1.82
CA VAL A 147 -6.39 -20.03 -3.23
C VAL A 147 -5.77 -18.90 -4.03
N THR A 148 -6.15 -17.63 -3.83
CA THR A 148 -5.82 -16.58 -4.79
C THR A 148 -4.35 -16.16 -4.73
N TYR A 149 -3.66 -16.34 -3.59
CA TYR A 149 -2.20 -16.22 -3.54
C TYR A 149 -1.51 -17.22 -4.47
N SER A 150 -1.94 -18.48 -4.45
CA SER A 150 -1.39 -19.53 -5.30
C SER A 150 -1.60 -19.23 -6.79
N LEU A 151 -2.79 -18.75 -7.15
CA LEU A 151 -3.12 -18.37 -8.53
C LEU A 151 -2.35 -17.13 -9.02
N ALA A 152 -1.98 -16.22 -8.11
CA ALA A 152 -1.23 -15.00 -8.44
C ALA A 152 0.28 -15.22 -8.50
N PHE A 153 0.86 -15.94 -7.54
CA PHE A 153 2.32 -16.03 -7.34
C PHE A 153 2.88 -17.45 -7.35
N GLY A 154 2.04 -18.46 -7.46
CA GLY A 154 2.48 -19.84 -7.64
C GLY A 154 3.05 -20.07 -9.05
N SER A 155 3.92 -21.07 -9.19
CA SER A 155 4.38 -21.52 -10.50
C SER A 155 3.23 -22.04 -11.33
N GLY A 156 3.13 -21.60 -12.59
CA GLY A 156 1.99 -21.92 -13.44
C GLY A 156 2.32 -21.74 -14.92
N ASN A 157 1.34 -21.25 -15.68
CA ASN A 157 1.50 -20.91 -17.10
C ASN A 157 1.59 -19.38 -17.27
N ALA A 158 1.68 -18.88 -18.49
CA ALA A 158 1.80 -17.44 -18.78
C ALA A 158 0.61 -16.58 -18.31
N PHE A 159 -0.55 -17.18 -17.98
CA PHE A 159 -1.78 -16.48 -17.65
C PHE A 159 -2.19 -16.59 -16.17
N ILE A 160 -1.85 -17.72 -15.51
CA ILE A 160 -2.30 -18.00 -14.14
C ILE A 160 -1.33 -18.93 -13.44
N GLY A 161 -1.12 -18.72 -12.14
CA GLY A 161 -0.35 -19.61 -11.27
C GLY A 161 -1.04 -20.94 -10.99
N GLY A 162 -0.27 -21.91 -10.52
CA GLY A 162 -0.77 -23.23 -10.12
C GLY A 162 -1.41 -23.21 -8.71
N LEU A 163 -1.77 -24.41 -8.22
CA LEU A 163 -2.48 -24.58 -6.95
C LEU A 163 -1.58 -25.07 -5.79
N HIS A 164 -0.27 -25.22 -6.00
CA HIS A 164 0.64 -25.83 -5.02
C HIS A 164 0.87 -24.98 -3.76
N ASN A 165 0.60 -23.66 -3.82
CA ASN A 165 0.64 -22.79 -2.66
C ASN A 165 -0.74 -22.54 -2.02
N MET A 166 -1.76 -23.34 -2.34
CA MET A 166 -3.05 -23.26 -1.66
C MET A 166 -2.87 -23.44 -0.14
N PHE A 167 -3.71 -22.78 0.64
CA PHE A 167 -3.61 -22.70 2.09
C PHE A 167 -2.28 -22.16 2.58
N LEU A 168 -1.60 -21.35 1.77
CA LEU A 168 -0.26 -20.80 1.99
C LEU A 168 0.82 -21.89 2.19
N HIS A 169 0.61 -23.07 1.61
CA HIS A 169 1.60 -24.14 1.66
C HIS A 169 2.92 -23.66 1.06
N GLY A 170 4.04 -23.90 1.76
CA GLY A 170 5.38 -23.48 1.35
C GLY A 170 5.68 -21.99 1.57
N VAL A 171 4.76 -21.20 2.11
CA VAL A 171 4.99 -19.78 2.43
C VAL A 171 5.61 -19.67 3.82
N GLY A 172 6.95 -19.63 3.87
CA GLY A 172 7.74 -19.62 5.09
C GLY A 172 8.45 -18.28 5.35
N LEU A 173 9.42 -18.33 6.29
CA LEU A 173 10.24 -17.17 6.67
C LEU A 173 11.47 -16.99 5.79
N ALA A 174 11.83 -17.98 4.96
CA ALA A 174 12.92 -17.84 4.01
C ALA A 174 12.55 -16.82 2.91
N PRO A 175 13.51 -16.03 2.42
CA PRO A 175 13.34 -15.19 1.26
C PRO A 175 12.97 -15.98 0.00
N SER A 176 12.44 -15.31 -1.01
CA SER A 176 12.04 -15.90 -2.28
C SER A 176 12.65 -15.13 -3.47
N PRO A 177 12.59 -15.70 -4.69
CA PRO A 177 13.00 -14.97 -5.90
C PRO A 177 12.24 -13.67 -6.13
N TYR A 178 11.02 -13.52 -5.57
CA TYR A 178 10.25 -12.27 -5.65
C TYR A 178 10.85 -11.14 -4.81
N ALA A 179 11.44 -11.50 -3.65
CA ALA A 179 11.99 -10.53 -2.72
C ALA A 179 13.11 -11.19 -1.90
N PRO A 180 14.38 -11.06 -2.35
CA PRO A 180 15.50 -11.81 -1.78
C PRO A 180 15.95 -11.31 -0.41
N THR A 181 15.50 -10.13 0.04
CA THR A 181 15.92 -9.52 1.31
C THR A 181 14.85 -9.55 2.39
N ILE A 182 13.66 -10.08 2.11
CA ILE A 182 12.58 -10.18 3.09
C ILE A 182 11.98 -11.59 3.14
N PRO A 183 11.35 -12.00 4.26
CA PRO A 183 10.61 -13.25 4.34
C PRO A 183 9.51 -13.36 3.29
N LEU A 184 9.30 -14.55 2.72
CA LEU A 184 8.20 -14.80 1.79
C LEU A 184 6.82 -14.49 2.42
N GLN A 185 6.67 -14.69 3.74
CA GLN A 185 5.45 -14.28 4.45
C GLN A 185 5.21 -12.77 4.41
N THR A 186 6.27 -11.97 4.50
CA THR A 186 6.16 -10.50 4.39
C THR A 186 5.79 -10.09 2.97
N PHE A 187 6.38 -10.69 1.95
CA PHE A 187 5.97 -10.50 0.57
C PHE A 187 4.50 -10.89 0.36
N MET A 188 4.10 -12.08 0.83
CA MET A 188 2.73 -12.58 0.71
C MET A 188 1.70 -11.63 1.36
N VAL A 189 1.95 -11.14 2.58
CA VAL A 189 1.03 -10.23 3.25
C VAL A 189 1.02 -8.84 2.61
N TYR A 190 2.15 -8.37 2.08
CA TYR A 190 2.18 -7.13 1.31
C TYR A 190 1.34 -7.23 0.05
N GLN A 191 1.47 -8.31 -0.72
CA GLN A 191 0.67 -8.56 -1.91
C GLN A 191 -0.83 -8.79 -1.61
N LEU A 192 -1.15 -9.33 -0.44
CA LEU A 192 -2.54 -9.38 0.05
C LEU A 192 -3.18 -7.99 0.11
N MET A 193 -2.45 -6.96 0.48
CA MET A 193 -2.99 -5.60 0.57
C MET A 193 -3.47 -5.11 -0.80
N PHE A 194 -2.77 -5.46 -1.87
CA PHE A 194 -3.19 -5.16 -3.24
C PHE A 194 -4.42 -5.98 -3.67
N ALA A 195 -4.47 -7.25 -3.28
CA ALA A 195 -5.64 -8.09 -3.53
C ALA A 195 -6.90 -7.56 -2.84
N ILE A 196 -6.78 -6.94 -1.66
CA ILE A 196 -7.87 -6.31 -0.92
C ILE A 196 -8.32 -5.01 -1.57
N ILE A 197 -7.37 -4.10 -1.85
CA ILE A 197 -7.72 -2.75 -2.31
C ILE A 197 -8.30 -2.75 -3.72
N THR A 198 -7.83 -3.62 -4.59
CA THR A 198 -8.23 -3.61 -6.01
C THR A 198 -9.73 -3.77 -6.23
N PRO A 199 -10.42 -4.78 -5.67
CA PRO A 199 -11.87 -4.86 -5.74
C PRO A 199 -12.57 -3.73 -4.97
N ALA A 200 -11.97 -3.22 -3.89
CA ALA A 200 -12.54 -2.11 -3.14
C ALA A 200 -12.62 -0.81 -3.97
N LEU A 201 -11.73 -0.60 -4.93
CA LEU A 201 -11.78 0.54 -5.87
C LEU A 201 -13.02 0.48 -6.78
N ILE A 202 -13.61 -0.68 -7.02
CA ILE A 202 -14.82 -0.82 -7.84
C ILE A 202 -16.07 -0.32 -7.10
N THR A 203 -16.01 -0.14 -5.78
CA THR A 203 -17.17 0.21 -4.91
C THR A 203 -17.95 1.41 -5.44
N GLY A 204 -17.27 2.44 -5.95
CA GLY A 204 -17.93 3.61 -6.54
C GLY A 204 -18.89 3.28 -7.69
N ALA A 205 -18.60 2.23 -8.47
CA ALA A 205 -19.40 1.82 -9.62
C ALA A 205 -20.72 1.14 -9.24
N PHE A 206 -20.78 0.42 -8.13
CA PHE A 206 -21.99 -0.28 -7.67
C PHE A 206 -22.62 0.32 -6.41
N ALA A 207 -22.00 1.32 -5.81
CA ALA A 207 -22.55 2.01 -4.65
C ALA A 207 -24.00 2.46 -4.91
N GLU A 208 -24.90 2.21 -3.94
CA GLU A 208 -26.34 2.51 -4.02
C GLU A 208 -27.13 1.72 -5.07
N ARG A 209 -26.53 0.75 -5.78
CA ARG A 209 -27.15 0.03 -6.92
C ARG A 209 -27.13 -1.48 -6.81
N MET A 210 -26.25 -2.05 -5.99
CA MET A 210 -26.08 -3.50 -5.86
C MET A 210 -26.44 -3.98 -4.46
N LYS A 211 -27.09 -5.14 -4.35
CA LYS A 211 -27.31 -5.80 -3.07
C LYS A 211 -25.98 -6.27 -2.47
N PHE A 212 -25.86 -6.21 -1.15
CA PHE A 212 -24.64 -6.58 -0.44
C PHE A 212 -24.17 -8.03 -0.74
N SER A 213 -25.10 -8.99 -0.71
CA SER A 213 -24.78 -10.39 -1.04
C SER A 213 -24.32 -10.59 -2.48
N ALA A 214 -24.94 -9.88 -3.44
CA ALA A 214 -24.52 -9.92 -4.83
C ALA A 214 -23.13 -9.31 -5.02
N MET A 215 -22.83 -8.24 -4.30
CA MET A 215 -21.50 -7.63 -4.28
C MET A 215 -20.45 -8.61 -3.75
N LEU A 216 -20.71 -9.28 -2.63
CA LEU A 216 -19.77 -10.27 -2.07
C LEU A 216 -19.50 -11.41 -3.06
N MET A 217 -20.53 -11.98 -3.68
CA MET A 217 -20.35 -13.02 -4.69
C MET A 217 -19.56 -12.52 -5.89
N PHE A 218 -19.89 -11.34 -6.38
CA PHE A 218 -19.15 -10.70 -7.49
C PHE A 218 -17.67 -10.56 -7.14
N MET A 219 -17.33 -10.06 -5.94
CA MET A 219 -15.95 -9.82 -5.54
C MET A 219 -15.14 -11.10 -5.36
N VAL A 220 -15.73 -12.16 -4.81
CA VAL A 220 -15.09 -13.48 -4.71
C VAL A 220 -14.75 -14.01 -6.10
N LEU A 221 -15.72 -14.02 -7.01
CA LEU A 221 -15.50 -14.49 -8.38
C LEU A 221 -14.50 -13.61 -9.13
N TRP A 222 -14.61 -12.29 -8.97
CA TRP A 222 -13.71 -11.33 -9.61
C TRP A 222 -12.26 -11.46 -9.12
N ALA A 223 -12.05 -11.69 -7.83
CA ALA A 223 -10.71 -11.92 -7.28
C ALA A 223 -10.06 -13.19 -7.86
N ILE A 224 -10.83 -14.25 -8.08
CA ILE A 224 -10.34 -15.51 -8.66
C ILE A 224 -10.10 -15.36 -10.18
N VAL A 225 -11.09 -14.83 -10.92
CA VAL A 225 -11.12 -14.89 -12.38
C VAL A 225 -10.43 -13.70 -13.04
N VAL A 226 -10.34 -12.54 -12.35
CA VAL A 226 -9.78 -11.31 -12.92
C VAL A 226 -8.50 -10.90 -12.22
N TYR A 227 -8.57 -10.69 -10.89
CA TYR A 227 -7.42 -10.18 -10.16
C TYR A 227 -6.23 -11.14 -10.17
N SER A 228 -6.44 -12.40 -9.80
CA SER A 228 -5.35 -13.37 -9.68
C SER A 228 -4.65 -13.64 -11.02
N PRO A 229 -5.34 -13.86 -12.15
CA PRO A 229 -4.69 -13.95 -13.45
C PRO A 229 -3.94 -12.68 -13.84
N MET A 230 -4.51 -11.50 -13.59
CA MET A 230 -3.84 -10.24 -13.92
C MET A 230 -2.57 -10.02 -13.10
N ALA A 231 -2.63 -10.30 -11.80
CA ALA A 231 -1.47 -10.26 -10.91
C ALA A 231 -0.39 -11.25 -11.36
N HIS A 232 -0.77 -12.47 -11.76
CA HIS A 232 0.15 -13.45 -12.29
C HIS A 232 0.78 -13.02 -13.62
N MET A 233 -0.03 -12.56 -14.55
CA MET A 233 0.49 -12.14 -15.86
C MET A 233 1.53 -11.02 -15.76
N VAL A 234 1.33 -10.07 -14.84
CA VAL A 234 2.19 -8.88 -14.74
C VAL A 234 3.33 -9.07 -13.74
N TRP A 235 3.06 -9.66 -12.58
CA TRP A 235 4.03 -9.78 -11.49
C TRP A 235 4.54 -11.20 -11.24
N GLY A 236 3.77 -12.23 -11.63
CA GLY A 236 4.17 -13.62 -11.47
C GLY A 236 5.38 -13.97 -12.33
N VAL A 237 6.27 -14.80 -11.79
CA VAL A 237 7.41 -15.32 -12.56
C VAL A 237 6.91 -16.20 -13.72
N GLY A 238 7.30 -15.88 -14.93
CA GLY A 238 6.79 -16.53 -16.14
C GLY A 238 5.45 -16.01 -16.68
N GLY A 239 4.87 -14.99 -16.03
CA GLY A 239 3.66 -14.32 -16.50
C GLY A 239 3.86 -13.64 -17.85
N LEU A 240 2.81 -13.59 -18.68
CA LEU A 240 2.82 -13.11 -20.05
C LEU A 240 3.41 -11.69 -20.22
N LEU A 241 3.08 -10.80 -19.27
CA LEU A 241 3.43 -9.38 -19.25
C LEU A 241 4.54 -9.04 -18.26
N ASN A 242 5.12 -10.07 -17.58
CA ASN A 242 6.14 -9.84 -16.56
C ASN A 242 7.32 -9.06 -17.14
N ALA A 243 7.77 -8.02 -16.44
CA ALA A 243 8.79 -7.09 -16.91
C ALA A 243 10.15 -7.77 -17.24
N VAL A 244 10.46 -8.92 -16.59
CA VAL A 244 11.74 -9.63 -16.74
C VAL A 244 11.60 -10.91 -17.56
N THR A 245 10.54 -11.69 -17.31
CA THR A 245 10.39 -13.04 -17.85
C THR A 245 9.24 -13.17 -18.86
N GLY A 246 8.47 -12.12 -19.06
CA GLY A 246 7.28 -12.13 -19.90
C GLY A 246 7.59 -12.11 -21.40
N LYS A 247 6.70 -12.70 -22.20
CA LYS A 247 6.77 -12.64 -23.67
C LYS A 247 6.50 -11.22 -24.21
N PHE A 248 5.62 -10.46 -23.54
CA PHE A 248 5.29 -9.07 -23.85
C PHE A 248 5.52 -8.21 -22.60
N PRO A 249 6.80 -7.92 -22.25
CA PRO A 249 7.12 -7.27 -21.00
C PRO A 249 6.50 -5.88 -20.91
N CYS A 250 5.83 -5.58 -19.79
CA CYS A 250 5.34 -4.25 -19.46
C CYS A 250 5.88 -3.81 -18.09
N LEU A 251 6.13 -2.51 -17.97
CA LEU A 251 6.54 -1.90 -16.71
C LEU A 251 5.29 -1.56 -15.89
N ASP A 252 5.17 -2.21 -14.75
CA ASP A 252 4.13 -1.91 -13.77
C ASP A 252 4.72 -2.01 -12.37
N PHE A 253 5.22 -0.87 -11.86
CA PHE A 253 5.97 -0.84 -10.62
C PHE A 253 5.12 -1.20 -9.41
N ALA A 254 3.94 -0.60 -9.31
CA ALA A 254 3.11 -0.72 -8.11
C ALA A 254 1.62 -1.02 -8.41
N GLY A 255 1.27 -1.47 -9.61
CA GLY A 255 -0.11 -1.90 -9.90
C GLY A 255 -0.91 -0.94 -10.78
N GLY A 256 -0.24 -0.19 -11.66
CA GLY A 256 -0.96 0.60 -12.66
C GLY A 256 -1.87 -0.27 -13.53
N THR A 257 -1.37 -1.41 -13.99
CA THR A 257 -2.14 -2.39 -14.75
C THR A 257 -2.94 -3.31 -13.83
N VAL A 258 -2.26 -3.95 -12.87
CA VAL A 258 -2.87 -4.96 -12.00
C VAL A 258 -4.00 -4.39 -11.14
N VAL A 259 -3.85 -3.17 -10.64
CA VAL A 259 -4.82 -2.53 -9.74
C VAL A 259 -5.71 -1.54 -10.49
N HIS A 260 -5.10 -0.49 -11.06
CA HIS A 260 -5.87 0.68 -11.51
C HIS A 260 -6.60 0.46 -12.84
N VAL A 261 -5.93 -0.08 -13.86
CA VAL A 261 -6.59 -0.40 -15.15
C VAL A 261 -7.63 -1.49 -14.93
N THR A 262 -7.28 -2.55 -14.21
CA THR A 262 -8.16 -3.70 -13.99
C THR A 262 -9.41 -3.30 -13.20
N SER A 263 -9.27 -2.57 -12.08
CA SER A 263 -10.42 -2.09 -11.31
C SER A 263 -11.21 -1.01 -12.05
N GLY A 264 -10.53 -0.10 -12.77
CA GLY A 264 -11.17 0.99 -13.51
C GLY A 264 -12.03 0.49 -14.66
N VAL A 265 -11.53 -0.46 -15.48
CA VAL A 265 -12.30 -1.10 -16.55
C VAL A 265 -13.48 -1.90 -15.97
N SER A 266 -13.24 -2.66 -14.89
CA SER A 266 -14.31 -3.39 -14.20
C SER A 266 -15.37 -2.45 -13.63
N ALA A 267 -14.98 -1.31 -13.08
CA ALA A 267 -15.89 -0.28 -12.60
C ALA A 267 -16.73 0.31 -13.73
N LEU A 268 -16.11 0.61 -14.88
CA LEU A 268 -16.82 1.11 -16.07
C LEU A 268 -17.86 0.10 -16.55
N VAL A 269 -17.47 -1.16 -16.75
CA VAL A 269 -18.40 -2.22 -17.18
C VAL A 269 -19.53 -2.41 -16.18
N THR A 270 -19.21 -2.46 -14.88
CA THR A 270 -20.21 -2.59 -13.81
C THR A 270 -21.19 -1.40 -13.82
N ALA A 271 -20.68 -0.18 -13.98
CA ALA A 271 -21.52 1.02 -14.03
C ALA A 271 -22.45 1.02 -15.24
N LEU A 272 -21.98 0.59 -16.41
CA LEU A 272 -22.78 0.47 -17.63
C LEU A 272 -23.84 -0.62 -17.49
N TYR A 273 -23.48 -1.78 -16.95
CA TYR A 273 -24.38 -2.91 -16.74
C TYR A 273 -25.50 -2.62 -15.73
N LEU A 274 -25.17 -2.02 -14.60
CA LEU A 274 -26.15 -1.67 -13.56
C LEU A 274 -27.02 -0.46 -13.94
N GLY A 275 -26.56 0.35 -14.86
CA GLY A 275 -27.28 1.55 -15.30
C GLY A 275 -27.31 2.68 -14.27
N LYS A 276 -28.27 3.59 -14.41
CA LYS A 276 -28.39 4.80 -13.59
C LYS A 276 -28.91 4.50 -12.18
N ARG A 277 -28.48 5.28 -11.20
CA ARG A 277 -29.06 5.24 -9.84
C ARG A 277 -30.54 5.65 -9.87
N ILE A 278 -31.34 5.03 -9.00
CA ILE A 278 -32.78 5.35 -8.90
C ILE A 278 -32.96 6.84 -8.60
N GLY A 279 -33.72 7.51 -9.45
CA GLY A 279 -33.97 8.97 -9.37
C GLY A 279 -33.05 9.83 -10.22
N TYR A 280 -31.92 9.32 -10.73
CA TYR A 280 -31.02 10.08 -11.59
C TYR A 280 -31.64 10.30 -12.99
N PRO A 281 -31.53 11.48 -13.62
CA PRO A 281 -30.95 12.76 -13.10
C PRO A 281 -31.97 13.67 -12.40
N LYS A 282 -33.22 13.23 -12.21
CA LYS A 282 -34.32 14.07 -11.71
C LYS A 282 -34.14 14.45 -10.23
N VAL A 283 -33.54 13.54 -9.44
CA VAL A 283 -33.27 13.79 -8.01
C VAL A 283 -31.80 14.16 -7.85
N PRO A 284 -31.47 15.32 -7.25
CA PRO A 284 -30.09 15.66 -6.93
C PRO A 284 -29.46 14.63 -5.97
N MET A 285 -28.21 14.27 -6.23
CA MET A 285 -27.47 13.28 -5.45
C MET A 285 -26.12 13.86 -4.99
N PRO A 286 -26.11 14.97 -4.24
CA PRO A 286 -24.86 15.55 -3.75
C PRO A 286 -24.20 14.59 -2.75
N PRO A 287 -22.86 14.63 -2.62
CA PRO A 287 -22.13 13.99 -1.53
C PRO A 287 -22.72 14.44 -0.18
N HIS A 288 -22.97 13.50 0.72
CA HIS A 288 -23.56 13.89 2.02
C HIS A 288 -22.53 14.54 2.96
N SER A 289 -21.23 14.22 2.80
CA SER A 289 -20.16 14.77 3.63
C SER A 289 -18.84 14.82 2.88
N VAL A 290 -18.56 15.95 2.24
CA VAL A 290 -17.25 16.19 1.60
C VAL A 290 -16.10 16.13 2.61
N VAL A 291 -16.36 16.45 3.90
CA VAL A 291 -15.37 16.35 4.98
C VAL A 291 -14.90 14.91 5.18
N LEU A 292 -15.81 13.93 5.19
CA LEU A 292 -15.42 12.51 5.28
C LEU A 292 -14.60 12.09 4.06
N SER A 293 -15.01 12.51 2.86
CA SER A 293 -14.26 12.22 1.62
C SER A 293 -12.88 12.87 1.65
N PHE A 294 -12.75 14.07 2.19
CA PHE A 294 -11.48 14.77 2.35
C PHE A 294 -10.53 13.99 3.29
N ILE A 295 -11.02 13.60 4.46
CA ILE A 295 -10.24 12.79 5.41
C ILE A 295 -9.83 11.46 4.76
N GLY A 296 -10.75 10.80 4.06
CA GLY A 296 -10.46 9.57 3.32
C GLY A 296 -9.37 9.76 2.26
N ALA A 297 -9.42 10.86 1.49
CA ALA A 297 -8.40 11.19 0.50
C ALA A 297 -7.02 11.44 1.14
N CYS A 298 -6.95 12.10 2.30
CA CYS A 298 -5.70 12.28 3.03
C CYS A 298 -5.12 10.94 3.51
N LEU A 299 -5.95 10.03 4.01
CA LEU A 299 -5.52 8.69 4.42
C LEU A 299 -5.06 7.85 3.20
N LEU A 300 -5.72 8.00 2.06
CA LEU A 300 -5.27 7.40 0.80
C LEU A 300 -3.90 7.94 0.40
N TRP A 301 -3.67 9.25 0.47
CA TRP A 301 -2.38 9.85 0.12
C TRP A 301 -1.25 9.33 1.01
N VAL A 302 -1.43 9.37 2.33
CA VAL A 302 -0.43 8.84 3.28
C VAL A 302 -0.16 7.36 3.05
N GLY A 303 -1.21 6.56 2.86
CA GLY A 303 -1.06 5.13 2.60
C GLY A 303 -0.37 4.81 1.27
N TRP A 304 -0.47 5.73 0.29
CA TRP A 304 0.15 5.55 -1.02
C TRP A 304 1.68 5.56 -0.99
N PHE A 305 2.29 6.12 0.04
CA PHE A 305 3.72 5.94 0.27
C PHE A 305 4.09 4.47 0.50
N GLY A 306 3.30 3.75 1.29
CA GLY A 306 3.44 2.31 1.43
C GLY A 306 3.10 1.55 0.16
N PHE A 307 2.09 2.02 -0.59
CA PHE A 307 1.65 1.41 -1.83
C PHE A 307 2.74 1.48 -2.92
N ASN A 308 3.27 2.66 -3.21
CA ASN A 308 4.28 2.86 -4.25
C ASN A 308 5.69 2.55 -3.76
N ALA A 309 6.16 3.18 -2.69
CA ALA A 309 7.53 2.97 -2.23
C ALA A 309 7.74 1.58 -1.58
N GLY A 310 6.69 0.97 -1.02
CA GLY A 310 6.73 -0.44 -0.60
C GLY A 310 6.88 -1.42 -1.77
N SER A 311 6.45 -1.05 -2.99
CA SER A 311 6.62 -1.89 -4.19
C SER A 311 8.08 -2.02 -4.65
N ALA A 312 9.00 -1.26 -4.06
CA ALA A 312 10.43 -1.51 -4.18
C ALA A 312 10.88 -2.80 -3.48
N LEU A 313 10.04 -3.41 -2.64
CA LEU A 313 10.30 -4.63 -1.84
C LEU A 313 11.53 -4.52 -0.93
N GLY A 314 11.92 -3.30 -0.57
CA GLY A 314 13.04 -2.97 0.30
C GLY A 314 13.11 -1.48 0.58
N SER A 315 13.98 -1.06 1.50
CA SER A 315 14.12 0.32 2.01
C SER A 315 15.17 1.18 1.28
N GLY A 316 15.68 0.72 0.13
CA GLY A 316 16.76 1.36 -0.61
C GLY A 316 16.35 2.62 -1.41
N THR A 317 17.27 3.06 -2.28
CA THR A 317 17.11 4.27 -3.11
C THR A 317 15.90 4.22 -4.04
N LEU A 318 15.53 3.02 -4.52
CA LEU A 318 14.35 2.82 -5.35
C LEU A 318 13.06 3.16 -4.59
N ALA A 319 12.98 2.76 -3.31
CA ALA A 319 11.85 3.15 -2.44
C ALA A 319 11.80 4.67 -2.24
N THR A 320 12.96 5.31 -2.06
CA THR A 320 13.05 6.77 -1.93
C THR A 320 12.57 7.47 -3.20
N SER A 321 13.01 7.04 -4.40
CA SER A 321 12.54 7.59 -5.67
C SER A 321 11.03 7.48 -5.81
N ALA A 322 10.48 6.29 -5.59
CA ALA A 322 9.04 6.06 -5.64
C ALA A 322 8.24 6.90 -4.63
N PHE A 323 8.80 7.13 -3.43
CA PHE A 323 8.20 8.01 -2.41
C PHE A 323 8.11 9.45 -2.90
N VAL A 324 9.22 9.96 -3.45
CA VAL A 324 9.31 11.34 -3.98
C VAL A 324 8.38 11.51 -5.17
N ALA A 325 8.42 10.61 -6.16
CA ALA A 325 7.56 10.65 -7.33
C ALA A 325 6.07 10.63 -6.93
N THR A 326 5.70 9.83 -5.93
CA THR A 326 4.33 9.76 -5.39
C THR A 326 3.89 11.10 -4.82
N GLN A 327 4.73 11.75 -4.00
CA GLN A 327 4.40 13.05 -3.41
C GLN A 327 4.18 14.13 -4.47
N PHE A 328 5.11 14.25 -5.40
CA PHE A 328 5.02 15.30 -6.43
C PHE A 328 3.92 15.02 -7.44
N GLY A 329 3.69 13.77 -7.83
CA GLY A 329 2.60 13.39 -8.73
C GLY A 329 1.23 13.74 -8.15
N ALA A 330 0.99 13.42 -6.89
CA ALA A 330 -0.25 13.77 -6.20
C ALA A 330 -0.47 15.29 -6.09
N ALA A 331 0.56 16.02 -5.66
CA ALA A 331 0.49 17.46 -5.49
C ALA A 331 0.26 18.20 -6.81
N ALA A 332 1.00 17.84 -7.86
CA ALA A 332 0.85 18.42 -9.19
C ALA A 332 -0.56 18.19 -9.75
N ALA A 333 -1.11 16.99 -9.59
CA ALA A 333 -2.45 16.67 -10.07
C ALA A 333 -3.56 17.38 -9.27
N ALA A 334 -3.41 17.52 -7.95
CA ALA A 334 -4.33 18.30 -7.12
C ALA A 334 -4.40 19.78 -7.58
N ILE A 335 -3.25 20.38 -7.84
CA ILE A 335 -3.13 21.76 -8.36
C ILE A 335 -3.72 21.82 -9.78
N GLY A 336 -3.30 20.92 -10.67
CA GLY A 336 -3.76 20.92 -12.07
C GLY A 336 -5.28 20.78 -12.18
N TRP A 337 -5.89 19.86 -11.41
CA TRP A 337 -7.34 19.72 -11.36
C TRP A 337 -8.03 21.01 -10.89
N SER A 338 -7.52 21.56 -9.78
CA SER A 338 -8.07 22.79 -9.21
C SER A 338 -7.99 23.97 -10.18
N VAL A 339 -6.88 24.13 -10.90
CA VAL A 339 -6.70 25.17 -11.93
C VAL A 339 -7.68 24.99 -13.08
N VAL A 340 -7.80 23.78 -13.63
CA VAL A 340 -8.72 23.49 -14.73
C VAL A 340 -10.18 23.71 -14.30
N GLU A 341 -10.54 23.26 -13.10
CA GLU A 341 -11.88 23.50 -12.55
C GLU A 341 -12.15 25.00 -12.36
N TRP A 342 -11.15 25.75 -11.87
CA TRP A 342 -11.25 27.20 -11.73
C TRP A 342 -11.49 27.90 -13.09
N MET A 343 -10.70 27.53 -14.09
CA MET A 343 -10.83 28.09 -15.44
C MET A 343 -12.19 27.78 -16.07
N ARG A 344 -12.77 26.60 -15.82
CA ARG A 344 -14.05 26.16 -16.41
C ARG A 344 -15.28 26.64 -15.63
N ASN A 345 -15.19 26.64 -14.31
CA ASN A 345 -16.34 26.86 -13.43
C ASN A 345 -16.25 28.18 -12.64
N GLY A 346 -15.18 28.97 -12.82
CA GLY A 346 -14.96 30.25 -12.13
C GLY A 346 -14.48 30.11 -10.69
N LYS A 347 -14.47 28.90 -10.12
CA LYS A 347 -13.96 28.61 -8.77
C LYS A 347 -13.58 27.13 -8.64
N PRO A 348 -12.51 26.81 -7.90
CA PRO A 348 -12.16 25.43 -7.55
C PRO A 348 -13.06 24.91 -6.45
N SER A 349 -13.16 23.59 -6.32
CA SER A 349 -13.88 22.93 -5.23
C SER A 349 -12.95 22.02 -4.40
N ALA A 350 -13.29 21.83 -3.12
CA ALA A 350 -12.56 20.87 -2.28
C ALA A 350 -12.65 19.45 -2.82
N LEU A 351 -13.80 19.09 -3.39
CA LEU A 351 -13.99 17.77 -4.02
C LEU A 351 -13.12 17.61 -5.26
N GLY A 352 -12.99 18.65 -6.10
CA GLY A 352 -12.09 18.65 -7.24
C GLY A 352 -10.63 18.48 -6.83
N ALA A 353 -10.19 19.22 -5.80
CA ALA A 353 -8.82 19.14 -5.29
C ALA A 353 -8.46 17.72 -4.80
N ILE A 354 -9.30 17.08 -3.98
CA ILE A 354 -9.04 15.73 -3.50
C ILE A 354 -9.18 14.67 -4.61
N SER A 355 -10.07 14.87 -5.58
CA SER A 355 -10.18 13.99 -6.76
C SER A 355 -8.93 14.09 -7.63
N GLY A 356 -8.40 15.30 -7.81
CA GLY A 356 -7.14 15.54 -8.51
C GLY A 356 -5.96 14.85 -7.82
N ALA A 357 -5.85 14.99 -6.48
CA ALA A 357 -4.81 14.31 -5.71
C ALA A 357 -4.85 12.79 -5.93
N VAL A 358 -6.02 12.16 -5.76
CA VAL A 358 -6.20 10.71 -5.97
C VAL A 358 -5.91 10.32 -7.42
N ALA A 359 -6.33 11.11 -8.40
CA ALA A 359 -6.01 10.86 -9.80
C ALA A 359 -4.50 10.89 -10.08
N GLY A 360 -3.77 11.81 -9.46
CA GLY A 360 -2.30 11.88 -9.54
C GLY A 360 -1.62 10.68 -8.91
N LEU A 361 -2.10 10.24 -7.75
CA LEU A 361 -1.62 9.02 -7.10
C LEU A 361 -1.81 7.79 -7.99
N VAL A 362 -2.97 7.65 -8.62
CA VAL A 362 -3.27 6.59 -9.60
C VAL A 362 -2.35 6.69 -10.82
N ALA A 363 -2.18 7.88 -11.38
CA ALA A 363 -1.41 8.08 -12.60
C ALA A 363 0.09 7.80 -12.43
N ILE A 364 0.68 8.16 -11.26
CA ILE A 364 2.10 7.93 -10.98
C ILE A 364 2.42 6.47 -10.63
N THR A 365 1.43 5.70 -10.16
CA THR A 365 1.62 4.35 -9.64
C THR A 365 2.39 3.41 -10.57
N PRO A 366 2.09 3.29 -11.89
CA PRO A 366 2.82 2.36 -12.77
C PRO A 366 4.29 2.73 -12.96
N ALA A 367 4.62 4.01 -12.85
CA ALA A 367 5.94 4.55 -13.15
C ALA A 367 6.75 4.98 -11.92
N SER A 368 6.17 4.94 -10.72
CA SER A 368 6.71 5.61 -9.52
C SER A 368 8.15 5.21 -9.16
N GLY A 369 8.59 4.00 -9.47
CA GLY A 369 9.97 3.56 -9.26
C GLY A 369 10.88 3.71 -10.48
N PHE A 370 10.37 4.24 -11.58
CA PHE A 370 11.10 4.38 -12.84
C PHE A 370 11.35 5.84 -13.25
N VAL A 371 10.82 6.80 -12.49
CA VAL A 371 10.91 8.25 -12.74
C VAL A 371 11.43 8.99 -11.51
#